data_a511678a2b61965d39d519558c3ab15e
#
_entry.id   a511678a2b61965d39d519558c3ab15e
#
_cell.length_a   1.000
_cell.length_b   1.000
_cell.length_c   1.000
_cell.angle_alpha   90.00
_cell.angle_beta   90.00
_cell.angle_gamma   90.00
#
_symmetry.space_group_name_H-M   'P 1'
#
loop_
_entity.id
_entity.type
_entity.pdbx_description
1 polymer ?
#
loop_
_entity_poly.entity_id
_entity_poly.type
_entity_poly.pdbx_seq_one_letter_code
_entity_poly.pdbx_strand_id
1 'polypeptide(L)'
;MNQIVSHDASSTQHQLALDIFHALDATNSPITDAKDDFHLRKSSLLVDVSDVGLLARRVLNGAYFLAQHEPDAEVHTYDLRYFKWLINYANSNNSTHLKRVIREAQKSAVQVNVVDSANPDDDNWVSVPMLGAAGIRKGHISFKIPTELRGQLRDPERYSLLSMRVLAGFSSIYALELYERLSIFKHEGHSPWWQIDEFRGLIKVDGLKSANDFRYFRRDIIDPAIKQINETSDIDVALELRRTGRFYSHLRFTITTSRNHMLLTSIAASKELYDTLTNEFGLSDTELDEIARNRETWPDDRLRAAIEFVRHRCTTSKVQYPAKYLMTAIRDGYRVGSLEREAKKPIPAAKKPIVLEPDMPKAVMPTGADLEEAWSLFRKGPHAKLFKPSVAEHYELADSRQKKAFEGFLQSQ
;
A
#
# COMPACT_ATOMS: atom_id res chain seq x y z
N MET A 1 -33.11 -1.33 2.55
CA MET A 1 -32.56 -0.44 3.60
C MET A 1 -31.09 -0.06 3.36
N ASN A 2 -30.48 -0.47 2.24
CA ASN A 2 -29.06 -0.20 1.89
C ASN A 2 -28.80 0.97 0.95
N GLN A 3 -29.82 1.68 0.48
CA GLN A 3 -29.64 2.78 -0.50
C GLN A 3 -29.19 4.12 0.10
N ILE A 4 -29.36 4.33 1.40
CA ILE A 4 -29.03 5.60 2.09
C ILE A 4 -27.52 5.71 2.35
N VAL A 5 -26.82 4.59 2.56
CA VAL A 5 -25.40 4.59 2.97
C VAL A 5 -24.43 4.95 1.83
N SER A 6 -24.77 4.64 0.55
CA SER A 6 -23.86 4.89 -0.58
C SER A 6 -23.82 6.36 -1.03
N HIS A 7 -24.92 7.08 -0.91
CA HIS A 7 -25.02 8.49 -1.31
C HIS A 7 -24.30 9.40 -0.30
N ASP A 8 -24.39 9.07 0.99
CA ASP A 8 -23.77 9.82 2.08
C ASP A 8 -22.23 9.70 2.03
N ALA A 9 -21.71 8.51 1.76
CA ALA A 9 -20.27 8.27 1.64
C ALA A 9 -19.64 9.02 0.45
N SER A 10 -20.32 9.10 -0.69
CA SER A 10 -19.84 9.83 -1.88
C SER A 10 -19.82 11.34 -1.63
N SER A 11 -20.84 11.88 -0.97
CA SER A 11 -20.91 13.28 -0.54
C SER A 11 -19.76 13.64 0.41
N THR A 12 -19.46 12.77 1.34
CA THR A 12 -18.34 12.93 2.29
C THR A 12 -16.99 12.98 1.57
N GLN A 13 -16.75 12.11 0.58
CA GLN A 13 -15.51 12.10 -0.21
C GLN A 13 -15.33 13.38 -1.03
N HIS A 14 -16.41 13.91 -1.62
CA HIS A 14 -16.36 15.16 -2.37
C HIS A 14 -16.09 16.36 -1.45
N GLN A 15 -16.72 16.43 -0.28
CA GLN A 15 -16.46 17.49 0.69
C GLN A 15 -15.01 17.46 1.18
N LEU A 16 -14.48 16.28 1.50
CA LEU A 16 -13.08 16.10 1.87
C LEU A 16 -12.14 16.61 0.77
N ALA A 17 -12.43 16.28 -0.50
CA ALA A 17 -11.62 16.74 -1.62
C ALA A 17 -11.65 18.27 -1.78
N LEU A 18 -12.79 18.92 -1.53
CA LEU A 18 -12.90 20.39 -1.54
C LEU A 18 -12.10 21.02 -0.40
N ASP A 19 -12.19 20.48 0.79
CA ASP A 19 -11.44 20.98 1.98
C ASP A 19 -9.92 20.89 1.74
N ILE A 20 -9.46 19.76 1.20
CA ILE A 20 -8.05 19.56 0.82
C ILE A 20 -7.65 20.56 -0.28
N PHE A 21 -8.49 20.73 -1.32
CA PHE A 21 -8.21 21.69 -2.38
C PHE A 21 -8.05 23.10 -1.82
N HIS A 22 -8.97 23.58 -1.00
CA HIS A 22 -8.89 24.91 -0.41
C HIS A 22 -7.64 25.09 0.46
N ALA A 23 -7.22 24.06 1.19
CA ALA A 23 -6.00 24.10 1.98
C ALA A 23 -4.73 24.18 1.11
N LEU A 24 -4.69 23.48 -0.02
CA LEU A 24 -3.54 23.39 -0.92
C LEU A 24 -3.51 24.51 -1.97
N ASP A 25 -4.65 25.05 -2.37
CA ASP A 25 -4.76 26.12 -3.37
C ASP A 25 -4.05 27.42 -2.90
N ALA A 26 -4.07 27.71 -1.61
CA ALA A 26 -3.39 28.86 -1.02
C ALA A 26 -1.86 28.78 -1.21
N THR A 27 -1.28 27.59 -1.31
CA THR A 27 0.15 27.34 -1.53
C THR A 27 0.48 26.91 -2.95
N ASN A 28 -0.53 26.83 -3.84
CA ASN A 28 -0.43 26.32 -5.20
C ASN A 28 0.19 24.90 -5.26
N SER A 29 -0.09 24.09 -4.25
CA SER A 29 0.42 22.71 -4.13
C SER A 29 -0.43 21.74 -4.96
N PRO A 30 0.19 20.76 -5.65
CA PRO A 30 -0.54 19.77 -6.44
C PRO A 30 -1.29 18.77 -5.53
N ILE A 31 -2.25 18.07 -6.12
CA ILE A 31 -3.02 17.00 -5.45
C ILE A 31 -2.12 15.90 -4.86
N THR A 32 -0.94 15.64 -5.46
CA THR A 32 0.03 14.66 -4.98
C THR A 32 0.61 15.00 -3.61
N ASP A 33 0.55 16.26 -3.19
CA ASP A 33 1.01 16.74 -1.90
C ASP A 33 -0.09 16.66 -0.82
N ALA A 34 -1.29 16.20 -1.19
CA ALA A 34 -2.39 16.00 -0.25
C ALA A 34 -1.99 14.99 0.83
N LYS A 35 -2.28 15.32 2.09
CA LYS A 35 -1.97 14.47 3.25
C LYS A 35 -3.06 13.43 3.46
N ASP A 36 -4.30 13.86 3.35
CA ASP A 36 -5.46 12.99 3.40
C ASP A 36 -5.79 12.47 2.00
N ASP A 37 -6.42 11.31 1.94
CA ASP A 37 -6.75 10.66 0.69
C ASP A 37 -8.27 10.59 0.50
N PHE A 38 -8.69 10.73 -0.75
CA PHE A 38 -10.07 10.57 -1.14
C PHE A 38 -10.15 9.71 -2.40
N HIS A 39 -11.23 8.95 -2.53
CA HIS A 39 -11.27 7.80 -3.42
C HIS A 39 -12.36 7.90 -4.47
N LEU A 40 -11.98 7.57 -5.70
CA LEU A 40 -12.90 7.27 -6.79
C LEU A 40 -13.36 5.81 -6.67
N ARG A 41 -14.66 5.58 -6.57
CA ARG A 41 -15.26 4.26 -6.75
C ARG A 41 -15.44 3.98 -8.25
N LYS A 42 -14.49 3.28 -8.86
CA LYS A 42 -14.48 3.04 -10.31
C LYS A 42 -14.98 1.65 -10.65
N SER A 43 -16.06 1.57 -11.42
CA SER A 43 -16.59 0.31 -11.95
C SER A 43 -15.55 -0.39 -12.83
N SER A 44 -15.49 -1.72 -12.77
CA SER A 44 -14.63 -2.53 -13.64
C SER A 44 -14.89 -2.30 -15.14
N LEU A 45 -16.12 -2.02 -15.52
CA LEU A 45 -16.50 -1.65 -16.88
C LEU A 45 -15.78 -0.37 -17.36
N LEU A 46 -15.63 0.61 -16.47
CA LEU A 46 -14.99 1.90 -16.78
C LEU A 46 -13.45 1.84 -16.79
N VAL A 47 -12.87 0.69 -16.49
CA VAL A 47 -11.42 0.44 -16.59
C VAL A 47 -11.04 0.06 -18.03
N ASP A 48 -11.89 -0.66 -18.74
CA ASP A 48 -11.61 -1.13 -20.09
C ASP A 48 -11.96 -0.08 -21.15
N VAL A 49 -11.21 1.00 -21.17
CA VAL A 49 -11.39 2.16 -22.07
C VAL A 49 -10.54 2.00 -23.31
N SER A 50 -11.00 2.52 -24.43
CA SER A 50 -10.22 2.67 -25.65
C SER A 50 -8.94 3.49 -25.43
N ASP A 51 -8.00 3.37 -26.39
CA ASP A 51 -6.71 4.05 -26.36
C ASP A 51 -6.85 5.57 -26.13
N VAL A 52 -6.39 6.04 -24.98
CA VAL A 52 -6.39 7.45 -24.57
C VAL A 52 -5.10 7.79 -23.86
N GLY A 53 -4.60 9.01 -24.04
CA GLY A 53 -3.42 9.49 -23.34
C GLY A 53 -3.63 9.69 -21.84
N LEU A 54 -2.54 9.77 -21.12
CA LEU A 54 -2.51 9.87 -19.65
C LEU A 54 -3.42 11.00 -19.11
N LEU A 55 -3.34 12.19 -19.68
CA LEU A 55 -4.14 13.32 -19.21
C LEU A 55 -5.63 13.15 -19.55
N ALA A 56 -5.96 12.53 -20.68
CA ALA A 56 -7.35 12.24 -21.01
C ALA A 56 -7.94 11.19 -20.03
N ARG A 57 -7.15 10.20 -19.64
CA ARG A 57 -7.53 9.24 -18.59
C ARG A 57 -7.78 9.91 -17.24
N ARG A 58 -6.92 10.87 -16.85
CA ARG A 58 -7.13 11.67 -15.65
C ARG A 58 -8.37 12.55 -15.73
N VAL A 59 -8.67 13.11 -16.91
CA VAL A 59 -9.92 13.86 -17.14
C VAL A 59 -11.13 12.97 -16.91
N LEU A 60 -11.13 11.74 -17.42
CA LEU A 60 -12.21 10.78 -17.18
C LEU A 60 -12.33 10.44 -15.69
N ASN A 61 -11.23 10.13 -15.01
CA ASN A 61 -11.25 9.82 -13.58
C ASN A 61 -11.74 11.00 -12.74
N GLY A 62 -11.30 12.22 -13.03
CA GLY A 62 -11.77 13.43 -12.37
C GLY A 62 -13.25 13.70 -12.61
N ALA A 63 -13.73 13.52 -13.85
CA ALA A 63 -15.14 13.68 -14.19
C ALA A 63 -16.02 12.63 -13.48
N TYR A 64 -15.57 11.37 -13.40
CA TYR A 64 -16.29 10.31 -12.69
C TYR A 64 -16.30 10.53 -11.18
N PHE A 65 -15.18 10.94 -10.59
CA PHE A 65 -15.13 11.28 -9.17
C PHE A 65 -16.17 12.37 -8.83
N LEU A 66 -16.26 13.42 -9.63
CA LEU A 66 -17.23 14.49 -9.41
C LEU A 66 -18.66 14.04 -9.67
N ALA A 67 -18.89 13.24 -10.72
CA ALA A 67 -20.23 12.79 -11.09
C ALA A 67 -20.81 11.74 -10.12
N GLN A 68 -19.98 11.01 -9.39
CA GLN A 68 -20.44 10.05 -8.36
C GLN A 68 -21.19 10.73 -7.21
N HIS A 69 -20.92 11.99 -6.98
CA HIS A 69 -21.59 12.78 -5.96
C HIS A 69 -23.06 13.06 -6.32
N GLU A 70 -23.32 13.31 -7.61
CA GLU A 70 -24.65 13.55 -8.16
C GLU A 70 -24.87 12.74 -9.44
N PRO A 71 -24.97 11.38 -9.36
CA PRO A 71 -24.95 10.52 -10.55
C PRO A 71 -26.17 10.72 -11.47
N ASP A 72 -27.25 11.28 -10.96
CA ASP A 72 -28.48 11.57 -11.71
C ASP A 72 -28.52 12.97 -12.36
N ALA A 73 -27.54 13.82 -12.02
CA ALA A 73 -27.48 15.15 -12.61
C ALA A 73 -27.29 15.05 -14.13
N GLU A 74 -28.06 15.83 -14.88
CA GLU A 74 -27.93 15.88 -16.33
C GLU A 74 -26.64 16.57 -16.77
N VAL A 75 -26.23 17.60 -16.04
CA VAL A 75 -25.01 18.39 -16.29
C VAL A 75 -24.28 18.62 -14.97
N HIS A 76 -23.02 18.27 -14.93
CA HIS A 76 -22.13 18.56 -13.82
C HIS A 76 -21.35 19.84 -14.13
N THR A 77 -21.29 20.79 -13.17
CA THR A 77 -20.59 22.07 -13.34
C THR A 77 -19.77 22.38 -12.10
N TYR A 78 -18.45 22.56 -12.30
CA TYR A 78 -17.49 22.79 -11.22
C TYR A 78 -16.51 23.92 -11.57
N ASP A 79 -15.88 24.49 -10.57
CA ASP A 79 -14.77 25.44 -10.77
C ASP A 79 -13.65 24.79 -11.57
N LEU A 80 -13.13 25.52 -12.57
CA LEU A 80 -12.08 24.98 -13.45
C LEU A 80 -10.73 24.80 -12.74
N ARG A 81 -10.43 25.59 -11.70
CA ARG A 81 -9.19 25.45 -10.93
C ARG A 81 -9.24 24.17 -10.11
N TYR A 82 -10.37 23.91 -9.45
CA TYR A 82 -10.61 22.67 -8.72
C TYR A 82 -10.49 21.43 -9.64
N PHE A 83 -11.17 21.46 -10.79
CA PHE A 83 -11.05 20.37 -11.75
C PHE A 83 -9.62 20.14 -12.25
N LYS A 84 -8.90 21.21 -12.61
CA LYS A 84 -7.49 21.13 -13.00
C LYS A 84 -6.60 20.55 -11.90
N TRP A 85 -6.87 20.90 -10.66
CA TRP A 85 -6.16 20.35 -9.50
C TRP A 85 -6.43 18.85 -9.36
N LEU A 86 -7.67 18.40 -9.45
CA LEU A 86 -8.04 16.97 -9.39
C LEU A 86 -7.30 16.10 -10.43
N ILE A 87 -7.11 16.62 -11.63
CA ILE A 87 -6.44 15.89 -12.72
C ILE A 87 -4.92 16.13 -12.76
N ASN A 88 -4.36 16.75 -11.72
CA ASN A 88 -2.95 17.16 -11.62
C ASN A 88 -2.48 18.00 -12.82
N TYR A 89 -3.25 19.03 -13.17
CA TYR A 89 -3.01 19.98 -14.26
C TYR A 89 -3.04 21.44 -13.80
N ALA A 90 -2.99 21.69 -12.49
CA ALA A 90 -3.16 23.03 -11.89
C ALA A 90 -2.15 24.05 -12.44
N ASN A 91 -0.87 23.65 -12.56
CA ASN A 91 0.23 24.51 -12.96
C ASN A 91 0.26 24.86 -14.46
N SER A 92 -0.70 24.38 -15.25
CA SER A 92 -0.75 24.65 -16.69
C SER A 92 -1.79 25.72 -17.04
N ASN A 93 -1.35 26.76 -17.75
CA ASN A 93 -2.22 27.78 -18.30
C ASN A 93 -2.66 27.49 -19.75
N ASN A 94 -2.28 26.32 -20.31
CA ASN A 94 -2.59 25.96 -21.69
C ASN A 94 -4.02 25.47 -21.84
N SER A 95 -4.98 26.39 -21.98
CA SER A 95 -6.39 26.09 -22.19
C SER A 95 -6.67 25.36 -23.51
N THR A 96 -5.88 25.61 -24.56
CA THR A 96 -6.02 24.94 -25.85
C THR A 96 -5.66 23.46 -25.74
N HIS A 97 -4.61 23.12 -25.00
CA HIS A 97 -4.23 21.75 -24.74
C HIS A 97 -5.32 21.02 -23.92
N LEU A 98 -5.81 21.63 -22.83
CA LEU A 98 -6.88 21.04 -22.03
C LEU A 98 -8.15 20.76 -22.87
N LYS A 99 -8.55 21.69 -23.74
CA LYS A 99 -9.70 21.47 -24.65
C LYS A 99 -9.46 20.29 -25.62
N ARG A 100 -8.23 20.13 -26.10
CA ARG A 100 -7.86 18.98 -26.95
C ARG A 100 -7.97 17.67 -26.18
N VAL A 101 -7.47 17.64 -24.95
CA VAL A 101 -7.51 16.48 -24.07
C VAL A 101 -8.94 16.09 -23.70
N ILE A 102 -9.82 17.06 -23.42
CA ILE A 102 -11.24 16.81 -23.18
C ILE A 102 -11.90 16.17 -24.42
N ARG A 103 -11.58 16.66 -25.63
CA ARG A 103 -12.10 16.04 -26.88
C ARG A 103 -11.55 14.62 -27.09
N GLU A 104 -10.32 14.34 -26.68
CA GLU A 104 -9.74 13.00 -26.69
C GLU A 104 -10.53 12.08 -25.74
N ALA A 105 -10.80 12.52 -24.52
CA ALA A 105 -11.64 11.81 -23.55
C ALA A 105 -13.06 11.55 -24.07
N GLN A 106 -13.66 12.50 -24.83
CA GLN A 106 -14.96 12.34 -25.46
C GLN A 106 -14.98 11.32 -26.63
N LYS A 107 -13.85 11.10 -27.29
CA LYS A 107 -13.72 10.11 -28.36
C LYS A 107 -13.54 8.70 -27.83
N SER A 108 -13.14 8.55 -26.58
CA SER A 108 -13.03 7.25 -25.96
C SER A 108 -14.42 6.65 -25.73
N ALA A 109 -14.52 5.35 -25.91
CA ALA A 109 -15.77 4.62 -25.77
C ALA A 109 -15.57 3.31 -25.01
N VAL A 110 -16.63 2.83 -24.41
CA VAL A 110 -16.72 1.50 -23.80
C VAL A 110 -17.88 0.75 -24.47
N GLN A 111 -17.74 -0.56 -24.58
CA GLN A 111 -18.82 -1.43 -25.02
C GLN A 111 -19.65 -1.86 -23.80
N VAL A 112 -20.93 -1.62 -23.86
CA VAL A 112 -21.89 -2.04 -22.83
C VAL A 112 -22.82 -3.06 -23.44
N ASN A 113 -22.88 -4.25 -22.86
CA ASN A 113 -23.84 -5.27 -23.27
C ASN A 113 -25.23 -4.85 -22.78
N VAL A 114 -26.15 -4.73 -23.70
CA VAL A 114 -27.56 -4.44 -23.41
C VAL A 114 -28.29 -5.77 -23.36
N VAL A 115 -28.60 -6.23 -22.14
CA VAL A 115 -29.44 -7.45 -21.97
C VAL A 115 -30.86 -7.08 -22.37
N ASP A 116 -31.31 -7.55 -23.52
CA ASP A 116 -32.73 -7.53 -23.85
C ASP A 116 -33.44 -8.63 -23.09
N SER A 117 -34.33 -8.25 -22.17
CA SER A 117 -35.12 -9.20 -21.39
C SER A 117 -36.02 -10.12 -22.25
N ALA A 118 -36.28 -9.74 -23.52
CA ALA A 118 -37.05 -10.54 -24.46
C ALA A 118 -36.20 -11.59 -25.20
N ASN A 119 -34.90 -11.32 -25.40
CA ASN A 119 -33.96 -12.22 -26.07
C ASN A 119 -32.58 -12.17 -25.36
N PRO A 120 -32.39 -12.92 -24.25
CA PRO A 120 -31.14 -12.88 -23.47
C PRO A 120 -29.89 -13.39 -24.23
N ASP A 121 -30.06 -14.15 -25.28
CA ASP A 121 -29.01 -14.75 -26.10
C ASP A 121 -28.58 -13.86 -27.28
N ASP A 122 -29.22 -12.71 -27.50
CA ASP A 122 -28.82 -11.77 -28.53
C ASP A 122 -27.60 -10.95 -28.06
N ASP A 123 -26.52 -10.98 -28.85
CA ASP A 123 -25.27 -10.24 -28.62
C ASP A 123 -25.48 -8.74 -28.91
N ASN A 124 -26.41 -8.14 -28.16
CA ASN A 124 -26.75 -6.74 -28.26
C ASN A 124 -25.74 -5.89 -27.46
N TRP A 125 -24.91 -5.16 -28.14
CA TRP A 125 -23.97 -4.23 -27.53
C TRP A 125 -24.14 -2.81 -28.05
N VAL A 126 -23.81 -1.84 -27.21
CA VAL A 126 -23.80 -0.41 -27.55
C VAL A 126 -22.43 0.17 -27.23
N SER A 127 -21.86 0.90 -28.19
CA SER A 127 -20.66 1.69 -27.96
C SER A 127 -21.04 3.04 -27.34
N VAL A 128 -20.69 3.26 -26.09
CA VAL A 128 -21.04 4.46 -25.33
C VAL A 128 -19.79 5.32 -25.14
N PRO A 129 -19.83 6.63 -25.50
CA PRO A 129 -18.71 7.52 -25.21
C PRO A 129 -18.51 7.65 -23.70
N MET A 130 -17.25 7.65 -23.26
CA MET A 130 -16.91 7.71 -21.83
C MET A 130 -17.22 9.08 -21.21
N LEU A 131 -17.24 10.14 -22.02
CA LEU A 131 -17.60 11.50 -21.62
C LEU A 131 -18.54 12.10 -22.67
N GLY A 132 -19.68 12.60 -22.23
CA GLY A 132 -20.64 13.28 -23.09
C GLY A 132 -20.21 14.71 -23.45
N ALA A 133 -21.21 15.57 -23.73
CA ALA A 133 -20.93 16.97 -24.01
C ALA A 133 -20.16 17.63 -22.86
N ALA A 134 -19.07 18.34 -23.18
CA ALA A 134 -18.26 19.06 -22.22
C ALA A 134 -17.85 20.43 -22.74
N GLY A 135 -17.69 21.40 -21.84
CA GLY A 135 -17.31 22.75 -22.19
C GLY A 135 -16.67 23.52 -21.05
N ILE A 136 -15.92 24.56 -21.40
CA ILE A 136 -15.33 25.50 -20.43
C ILE A 136 -15.90 26.89 -20.72
N ARG A 137 -16.52 27.49 -19.71
CA ARG A 137 -17.10 28.82 -19.81
C ARG A 137 -17.00 29.58 -18.48
N LYS A 138 -16.57 30.83 -18.53
CA LYS A 138 -16.50 31.73 -17.36
C LYS A 138 -15.81 31.11 -16.11
N GLY A 139 -14.67 30.45 -16.31
CA GLY A 139 -13.94 29.83 -15.19
C GLY A 139 -14.51 28.51 -14.66
N HIS A 140 -15.54 27.97 -15.30
CA HIS A 140 -16.14 26.68 -14.94
C HIS A 140 -15.99 25.67 -16.07
N ILE A 141 -15.88 24.42 -15.70
CA ILE A 141 -16.03 23.27 -16.59
C ILE A 141 -17.42 22.69 -16.39
N SER A 142 -18.11 22.39 -17.50
CA SER A 142 -19.37 21.66 -17.48
C SER A 142 -19.24 20.41 -18.33
N PHE A 143 -19.77 19.29 -17.87
CA PHE A 143 -19.76 18.03 -18.63
C PHE A 143 -21.00 17.18 -18.32
N LYS A 144 -21.29 16.24 -19.23
CA LYS A 144 -22.35 15.25 -19.06
C LYS A 144 -21.75 13.86 -19.00
N ILE A 145 -22.31 13.00 -18.17
CA ILE A 145 -22.07 11.56 -18.22
C ILE A 145 -23.20 10.92 -19.04
N PRO A 146 -22.88 10.09 -20.04
CA PRO A 146 -23.88 9.33 -20.78
C PRO A 146 -24.81 8.56 -19.86
N THR A 147 -26.08 8.51 -20.20
CA THR A 147 -27.13 7.91 -19.36
C THR A 147 -26.84 6.44 -19.07
N GLU A 148 -26.30 5.74 -20.07
CA GLU A 148 -25.93 4.32 -20.02
C GLU A 148 -24.84 4.03 -18.98
N LEU A 149 -24.00 5.03 -18.68
CA LEU A 149 -22.89 4.89 -17.69
C LEU A 149 -23.27 5.34 -16.28
N ARG A 150 -24.39 6.05 -16.10
CA ARG A 150 -24.78 6.57 -14.77
C ARG A 150 -25.01 5.47 -13.74
N GLY A 151 -25.56 4.32 -14.16
CA GLY A 151 -25.72 3.13 -13.31
C GLY A 151 -24.39 2.65 -12.75
N GLN A 152 -23.34 2.69 -13.57
CA GLN A 152 -21.97 2.28 -13.18
C GLN A 152 -21.31 3.26 -12.20
N LEU A 153 -21.78 4.48 -12.10
CA LEU A 153 -21.32 5.45 -11.10
C LEU A 153 -22.12 5.35 -9.80
N ARG A 154 -23.42 5.03 -9.90
CA ARG A 154 -24.33 4.94 -8.74
C ARG A 154 -24.09 3.66 -7.94
N ASP A 155 -24.18 2.51 -8.59
CA ASP A 155 -24.13 1.19 -7.94
C ASP A 155 -23.46 0.15 -8.86
N PRO A 156 -22.13 0.19 -9.00
CA PRO A 156 -21.42 -0.78 -9.82
C PRO A 156 -21.41 -2.16 -9.15
N GLU A 157 -21.68 -3.22 -9.92
CA GLU A 157 -21.61 -4.62 -9.45
C GLU A 157 -20.20 -4.99 -8.97
N ARG A 158 -19.19 -4.55 -9.69
CA ARG A 158 -17.78 -4.75 -9.36
C ARG A 158 -17.01 -3.44 -9.53
N TYR A 159 -16.28 -3.04 -8.49
CA TYR A 159 -15.54 -1.77 -8.50
C TYR A 159 -14.24 -1.87 -7.71
N SER A 160 -13.38 -0.87 -7.94
CA SER A 160 -12.20 -0.58 -7.12
C SER A 160 -12.34 0.78 -6.46
N LEU A 161 -11.83 0.91 -5.24
CA LEU A 161 -11.60 2.20 -4.60
C LEU A 161 -10.19 2.66 -4.97
N LEU A 162 -10.10 3.70 -5.77
CA LEU A 162 -8.85 4.23 -6.31
C LEU A 162 -8.56 5.58 -5.67
N SER A 163 -7.40 5.72 -5.04
CA SER A 163 -6.92 6.99 -4.51
C SER A 163 -6.76 8.02 -5.64
N MET A 164 -7.43 9.16 -5.52
CA MET A 164 -7.30 10.24 -6.52
C MET A 164 -5.88 10.82 -6.53
N ARG A 165 -5.21 10.88 -5.39
CA ARG A 165 -3.81 11.27 -5.27
C ARG A 165 -2.88 10.32 -6.02
N VAL A 166 -3.07 9.02 -5.85
CA VAL A 166 -2.30 7.98 -6.56
C VAL A 166 -2.53 8.05 -8.07
N LEU A 167 -3.80 8.15 -8.51
CA LEU A 167 -4.14 8.29 -9.93
C LEU A 167 -3.47 9.53 -10.56
N ALA A 168 -3.41 10.62 -9.82
CA ALA A 168 -2.75 11.86 -10.24
C ALA A 168 -1.22 11.77 -10.27
N GLY A 169 -0.62 10.87 -9.47
CA GLY A 169 0.83 10.70 -9.35
C GLY A 169 1.48 9.93 -10.50
N PHE A 170 0.74 9.10 -11.24
CA PHE A 170 1.32 8.34 -12.34
C PHE A 170 1.81 9.25 -13.48
N SER A 171 3.02 8.99 -13.98
CA SER A 171 3.58 9.67 -15.16
C SER A 171 3.47 8.84 -16.44
N SER A 172 3.18 7.55 -16.32
CA SER A 172 2.97 6.63 -17.45
C SER A 172 1.51 6.23 -17.58
N ILE A 173 0.98 6.26 -18.80
CA ILE A 173 -0.37 5.74 -19.08
C ILE A 173 -0.45 4.24 -18.80
N TYR A 174 0.59 3.48 -19.15
CA TYR A 174 0.64 2.04 -18.92
C TYR A 174 0.64 1.67 -17.44
N ALA A 175 1.33 2.46 -16.61
CA ALA A 175 1.31 2.27 -15.16
C ALA A 175 -0.08 2.58 -14.57
N LEU A 176 -0.72 3.66 -15.03
CA LEU A 176 -2.07 4.03 -14.61
C LEU A 176 -3.10 2.96 -15.01
N GLU A 177 -3.10 2.51 -16.27
CA GLU A 177 -4.02 1.47 -16.76
C GLU A 177 -3.80 0.14 -16.04
N LEU A 178 -2.55 -0.26 -15.85
CA LEU A 178 -2.21 -1.49 -15.13
C LEU A 178 -2.66 -1.40 -13.66
N TYR A 179 -2.43 -0.28 -12.99
CA TYR A 179 -2.88 -0.05 -11.62
C TYR A 179 -4.41 -0.14 -11.48
N GLU A 180 -5.16 0.56 -12.34
CA GLU A 180 -6.62 0.54 -12.31
C GLU A 180 -7.16 -0.88 -12.53
N ARG A 181 -6.57 -1.63 -13.46
CA ARG A 181 -6.95 -3.02 -13.76
C ARG A 181 -6.61 -3.98 -12.63
N LEU A 182 -5.40 -3.87 -12.05
CA LEU A 182 -4.96 -4.75 -10.98
C LEU A 182 -5.68 -4.47 -9.65
N SER A 183 -6.09 -3.23 -9.41
CA SER A 183 -6.85 -2.86 -8.20
C SER A 183 -8.19 -3.60 -8.09
N ILE A 184 -8.77 -4.09 -9.20
CA ILE A 184 -9.98 -4.92 -9.20
C ILE A 184 -9.72 -6.26 -8.48
N PHE A 185 -8.50 -6.77 -8.57
CA PHE A 185 -8.07 -8.08 -8.03
C PHE A 185 -7.33 -7.95 -6.69
N LYS A 186 -7.37 -6.79 -6.05
CA LYS A 186 -6.65 -6.54 -4.79
C LYS A 186 -7.02 -7.53 -3.69
N HIS A 187 -8.31 -7.91 -3.58
CA HIS A 187 -8.80 -8.86 -2.59
C HIS A 187 -8.44 -10.32 -2.91
N GLU A 188 -8.28 -10.64 -4.19
CA GLU A 188 -7.90 -11.98 -4.65
C GLU A 188 -6.39 -12.23 -4.51
N GLY A 189 -5.60 -11.17 -4.34
CA GLY A 189 -4.14 -11.22 -4.19
C GLY A 189 -3.38 -11.52 -5.49
N HIS A 190 -4.09 -11.76 -6.57
CA HIS A 190 -3.50 -12.00 -7.90
C HIS A 190 -4.51 -11.74 -9.02
N SER A 191 -4.01 -11.36 -10.19
CA SER A 191 -4.81 -11.30 -11.42
C SER A 191 -5.09 -12.71 -11.98
N PRO A 192 -6.02 -12.86 -12.92
CA PRO A 192 -6.08 -14.07 -13.76
C PRO A 192 -4.79 -14.24 -14.58
N TRP A 193 -4.62 -15.46 -15.14
CA TRP A 193 -3.61 -15.70 -16.14
C TRP A 193 -4.11 -15.21 -17.49
N TRP A 194 -3.44 -14.22 -18.07
CA TRP A 194 -3.69 -13.74 -19.43
C TRP A 194 -2.69 -14.34 -20.41
N GLN A 195 -3.12 -14.67 -21.62
CA GLN A 195 -2.21 -14.88 -22.72
C GLN A 195 -1.48 -13.57 -23.02
N ILE A 196 -0.22 -13.65 -23.47
CA ILE A 196 0.58 -12.43 -23.71
C ILE A 196 -0.07 -11.53 -24.75
N ASP A 197 -0.63 -12.12 -25.83
CA ASP A 197 -1.30 -11.35 -26.88
C ASP A 197 -2.60 -10.73 -26.40
N GLU A 198 -3.39 -11.46 -25.63
CA GLU A 198 -4.57 -10.93 -24.94
C GLU A 198 -4.21 -9.74 -24.06
N PHE A 199 -3.15 -9.87 -23.26
CA PHE A 199 -2.71 -8.80 -22.37
C PHE A 199 -2.23 -7.57 -23.14
N ARG A 200 -1.58 -7.71 -24.29
CA ARG A 200 -1.24 -6.58 -25.17
C ARG A 200 -2.50 -5.81 -25.59
N GLY A 201 -3.56 -6.51 -25.99
CA GLY A 201 -4.85 -5.90 -26.30
C GLY A 201 -5.47 -5.18 -25.11
N LEU A 202 -5.39 -5.79 -23.91
CA LEU A 202 -5.92 -5.20 -22.68
C LEU A 202 -5.27 -3.87 -22.31
N ILE A 203 -3.96 -3.70 -22.53
CA ILE A 203 -3.24 -2.45 -22.24
C ILE A 203 -2.96 -1.61 -23.50
N LYS A 204 -3.67 -1.90 -24.58
CA LYS A 204 -3.68 -1.13 -25.85
C LYS A 204 -2.31 -0.88 -26.48
N VAL A 205 -1.47 -1.90 -26.51
CA VAL A 205 -0.13 -1.82 -27.13
C VAL A 205 0.01 -2.64 -28.43
N ASP A 206 -1.07 -3.19 -28.96
CA ASP A 206 -1.08 -4.01 -30.19
C ASP A 206 -0.50 -3.29 -31.41
N GLY A 207 -0.67 -1.96 -31.46
CA GLY A 207 -0.11 -1.12 -32.54
C GLY A 207 1.38 -0.80 -32.40
N LEU A 208 2.03 -1.15 -31.27
CA LEU A 208 3.43 -0.85 -31.01
C LEU A 208 4.34 -1.98 -31.51
N LYS A 209 5.10 -1.74 -32.57
CA LYS A 209 6.05 -2.73 -33.12
C LYS A 209 7.05 -3.27 -32.08
N SER A 210 7.48 -2.45 -31.13
CA SER A 210 8.36 -2.84 -30.02
C SER A 210 7.69 -3.81 -29.04
N ALA A 211 6.38 -3.78 -28.91
CA ALA A 211 5.63 -4.68 -28.03
C ALA A 211 5.44 -6.09 -28.62
N ASN A 212 5.73 -6.31 -29.92
CA ASN A 212 5.60 -7.63 -30.55
C ASN A 212 6.62 -8.64 -30.02
N ASP A 213 7.84 -8.22 -29.67
CA ASP A 213 8.80 -9.06 -28.97
C ASP A 213 8.58 -8.92 -27.46
N PHE A 214 8.30 -10.02 -26.77
CA PHE A 214 8.01 -10.02 -25.32
C PHE A 214 9.15 -9.44 -24.48
N ARG A 215 10.41 -9.55 -24.91
CA ARG A 215 11.56 -8.98 -24.18
C ARG A 215 11.49 -7.46 -24.13
N TYR A 216 11.16 -6.82 -25.26
CA TYR A 216 11.01 -5.36 -25.35
C TYR A 216 9.71 -4.91 -24.68
N PHE A 217 8.61 -5.65 -24.88
CA PHE A 217 7.35 -5.41 -24.22
C PHE A 217 7.51 -5.41 -22.68
N ARG A 218 8.18 -6.40 -22.14
CA ARG A 218 8.48 -6.47 -20.72
C ARG A 218 9.38 -5.33 -20.26
N ARG A 219 10.54 -5.13 -20.93
CA ARG A 219 11.55 -4.15 -20.53
C ARG A 219 11.05 -2.71 -20.61
N ASP A 220 10.29 -2.37 -21.66
CA ASP A 220 9.96 -0.99 -21.99
C ASP A 220 8.58 -0.56 -21.45
N ILE A 221 7.70 -1.52 -21.14
CA ILE A 221 6.31 -1.25 -20.71
C ILE A 221 5.99 -1.90 -19.37
N ILE A 222 6.10 -3.25 -19.25
CA ILE A 222 5.63 -3.94 -18.04
C ILE A 222 6.50 -3.62 -16.82
N ASP A 223 7.82 -3.83 -16.90
CA ASP A 223 8.72 -3.62 -15.77
C ASP A 223 8.74 -2.15 -15.29
N PRO A 224 8.75 -1.11 -16.17
CA PRO A 224 8.60 0.27 -15.77
C PRO A 224 7.23 0.59 -15.14
N ALA A 225 6.14 -0.01 -15.65
CA ALA A 225 4.82 0.16 -15.08
C ALA A 225 4.73 -0.42 -13.67
N ILE A 226 5.22 -1.65 -13.46
CA ILE A 226 5.31 -2.29 -12.14
C ILE A 226 6.13 -1.43 -11.18
N LYS A 227 7.30 -0.96 -11.62
CA LYS A 227 8.15 -0.09 -10.81
C LYS A 227 7.39 1.15 -10.33
N GLN A 228 6.71 1.84 -11.24
CA GLN A 228 5.97 3.04 -10.89
C GLN A 228 4.77 2.74 -9.97
N ILE A 229 4.06 1.62 -10.17
CA ILE A 229 2.98 1.19 -9.28
C ILE A 229 3.52 0.99 -7.87
N ASN A 230 4.60 0.23 -7.70
CA ASN A 230 5.19 -0.08 -6.40
C ASN A 230 5.76 1.17 -5.68
N GLU A 231 6.20 2.18 -6.44
CA GLU A 231 6.71 3.45 -5.89
C GLU A 231 5.60 4.46 -5.53
N THR A 232 4.45 4.40 -6.21
CA THR A 232 3.46 5.50 -6.17
C THR A 232 2.14 5.08 -5.51
N SER A 233 1.78 3.77 -5.54
CA SER A 233 0.44 3.34 -5.21
C SER A 233 0.33 2.59 -3.88
N ASP A 234 -0.90 2.22 -3.54
CA ASP A 234 -1.30 1.47 -2.35
C ASP A 234 -1.17 -0.06 -2.52
N ILE A 235 -0.64 -0.52 -3.66
CA ILE A 235 -0.37 -1.93 -3.94
C ILE A 235 1.07 -2.15 -4.37
N ASP A 236 1.61 -3.31 -4.00
CA ASP A 236 2.87 -3.85 -4.53
C ASP A 236 2.53 -4.99 -5.50
N VAL A 237 3.14 -4.94 -6.68
CA VAL A 237 2.86 -5.84 -7.79
C VAL A 237 4.12 -6.57 -8.20
N ALA A 238 4.02 -7.87 -8.45
CA ALA A 238 5.09 -8.66 -9.04
C ALA A 238 4.58 -9.50 -10.22
N LEU A 239 5.41 -9.61 -11.27
CA LEU A 239 5.09 -10.35 -12.49
C LEU A 239 5.42 -11.84 -12.35
N GLU A 240 4.46 -12.69 -12.66
CA GLU A 240 4.65 -14.12 -12.83
C GLU A 240 4.46 -14.53 -14.29
N LEU A 241 5.27 -15.48 -14.74
CA LEU A 241 5.30 -15.92 -16.13
C LEU A 241 5.18 -17.44 -16.25
N ARG A 242 4.38 -17.90 -17.22
CA ARG A 242 4.32 -19.31 -17.64
C ARG A 242 4.93 -19.48 -19.02
N ARG A 243 5.56 -20.62 -19.22
CA ARG A 243 6.14 -21.00 -20.53
C ARG A 243 5.36 -22.14 -21.16
N THR A 244 5.30 -22.11 -22.50
CA THR A 244 4.93 -23.25 -23.32
C THR A 244 6.11 -23.54 -24.23
N GLY A 245 6.83 -24.63 -23.95
CA GLY A 245 8.10 -24.93 -24.60
C GLY A 245 9.18 -23.89 -24.29
N ARG A 246 9.73 -23.26 -25.32
CA ARG A 246 10.82 -22.26 -25.21
C ARG A 246 10.31 -20.82 -25.01
N PHE A 247 9.03 -20.57 -25.22
CA PHE A 247 8.45 -19.23 -25.20
C PHE A 247 7.59 -18.98 -23.96
N TYR A 248 7.55 -17.74 -23.50
CA TYR A 248 6.55 -17.31 -22.54
C TYR A 248 5.19 -17.23 -23.23
N SER A 249 4.17 -17.81 -22.64
CA SER A 249 2.83 -17.89 -23.22
C SER A 249 1.80 -17.09 -22.40
N HIS A 250 1.95 -17.07 -21.07
CA HIS A 250 1.01 -16.40 -20.17
C HIS A 250 1.76 -15.59 -19.13
N LEU A 251 1.07 -14.57 -18.64
CA LEU A 251 1.51 -13.76 -17.52
C LEU A 251 0.35 -13.55 -16.53
N ARG A 252 0.69 -13.33 -15.29
CA ARG A 252 -0.21 -12.79 -14.26
C ARG A 252 0.59 -11.91 -13.30
N PHE A 253 -0.13 -11.20 -12.45
CA PHE A 253 0.46 -10.36 -11.41
C PHE A 253 0.01 -10.84 -10.04
N THR A 254 0.95 -10.98 -9.11
CA THR A 254 0.64 -11.04 -7.68
C THR A 254 0.44 -9.62 -7.17
N ILE A 255 -0.50 -9.43 -6.26
CA ILE A 255 -0.93 -8.13 -5.77
C ILE A 255 -0.96 -8.20 -4.25
N THR A 256 -0.19 -7.34 -3.59
CA THR A 256 -0.21 -7.21 -2.13
C THR A 256 -0.45 -5.75 -1.76
N THR A 257 -0.96 -5.49 -0.58
CA THR A 257 -1.07 -4.11 -0.09
C THR A 257 0.32 -3.56 0.15
N SER A 258 0.62 -2.38 -0.40
CA SER A 258 1.94 -1.77 -0.26
C SER A 258 2.24 -1.45 1.20
N ARG A 259 3.41 -1.85 1.67
CA ARG A 259 3.88 -1.57 3.03
C ARG A 259 4.03 -0.08 3.27
N ASN A 260 4.54 0.66 2.30
CA ASN A 260 4.69 2.11 2.38
C ASN A 260 3.33 2.80 2.50
N HIS A 261 2.31 2.32 1.78
CA HIS A 261 0.97 2.88 1.86
C HIS A 261 0.26 2.49 3.16
N MET A 262 0.42 1.28 3.67
CA MET A 262 -0.08 0.90 4.99
C MET A 262 0.52 1.78 6.10
N LEU A 263 1.81 2.07 6.03
CA LEU A 263 2.49 2.99 6.93
C LEU A 263 1.93 4.42 6.78
N LEU A 264 1.81 4.91 5.57
CA LEU A 264 1.33 6.27 5.30
C LEU A 264 -0.15 6.45 5.65
N THR A 265 -1.04 5.52 5.30
CA THR A 265 -2.48 5.62 5.59
C THR A 265 -2.85 5.31 7.03
N SER A 266 -2.19 4.36 7.68
CA SER A 266 -2.48 4.03 9.08
C SER A 266 -1.93 5.07 10.06
N ILE A 267 -0.89 5.78 9.67
CA ILE A 267 -0.20 6.78 10.52
C ILE A 267 -0.51 8.22 10.04
N ALA A 268 -0.79 8.45 8.76
CA ALA A 268 -1.11 9.78 8.22
C ALA A 268 -2.52 10.28 8.57
N ALA A 269 -3.43 9.41 9.00
CA ALA A 269 -4.64 9.82 9.71
C ALA A 269 -4.32 10.60 11.01
N SER A 270 -3.05 10.55 11.45
CA SER A 270 -2.50 11.37 12.52
C SER A 270 -1.07 11.78 12.14
N LYS A 271 -0.93 12.75 11.24
CA LYS A 271 0.40 13.32 10.92
C LYS A 271 1.14 13.73 12.19
N GLU A 272 0.42 14.34 13.15
CA GLU A 272 0.95 14.71 14.44
C GLU A 272 1.51 13.50 15.22
N LEU A 273 0.82 12.35 15.11
CA LEU A 273 1.28 11.11 15.74
C LEU A 273 2.53 10.56 15.04
N TYR A 274 2.57 10.58 13.70
CA TYR A 274 3.74 10.14 12.94
C TYR A 274 4.95 11.05 13.19
N ASP A 275 4.76 12.37 13.11
CA ASP A 275 5.81 13.35 13.38
C ASP A 275 6.34 13.20 14.84
N THR A 276 5.46 12.87 15.77
CA THR A 276 5.86 12.59 17.15
C THR A 276 6.69 11.29 17.25
N LEU A 277 6.24 10.21 16.63
CA LEU A 277 6.93 8.93 16.67
C LEU A 277 8.32 8.99 15.99
N THR A 278 8.42 9.72 14.87
CA THR A 278 9.67 9.81 14.10
C THR A 278 10.61 10.90 14.59
N ASN A 279 10.10 12.13 14.77
CA ASN A 279 10.96 13.29 15.04
C ASN A 279 11.25 13.49 16.54
N GLU A 280 10.28 13.18 17.41
CA GLU A 280 10.45 13.34 18.86
C GLU A 280 11.10 12.09 19.49
N PHE A 281 10.62 10.89 19.13
CA PHE A 281 11.10 9.63 19.72
C PHE A 281 12.13 8.91 18.89
N GLY A 282 12.27 9.23 17.60
CA GLY A 282 13.27 8.63 16.72
C GLY A 282 13.04 7.14 16.43
N LEU A 283 11.76 6.73 16.28
CA LEU A 283 11.45 5.36 15.89
C LEU A 283 12.01 5.04 14.51
N SER A 284 12.58 3.85 14.40
CA SER A 284 13.08 3.31 13.13
C SER A 284 11.93 2.78 12.26
N ASP A 285 12.19 2.63 10.94
CA ASP A 285 11.21 2.06 10.00
C ASP A 285 10.68 0.70 10.45
N THR A 286 11.52 -0.14 11.08
CA THR A 286 11.13 -1.46 11.60
C THR A 286 10.16 -1.37 12.78
N GLU A 287 10.30 -0.36 13.65
CA GLU A 287 9.42 -0.11 14.79
C GLU A 287 8.08 0.49 14.32
N LEU A 288 8.13 1.37 13.33
CA LEU A 288 6.92 1.91 12.66
C LEU A 288 6.15 0.80 11.92
N ASP A 289 6.85 -0.11 11.26
CA ASP A 289 6.27 -1.31 10.64
C ASP A 289 5.57 -2.23 11.66
N GLU A 290 6.14 -2.37 12.86
CA GLU A 290 5.51 -3.14 13.94
C GLU A 290 4.22 -2.48 14.41
N ILE A 291 4.21 -1.15 14.57
CA ILE A 291 3.02 -0.38 14.93
C ILE A 291 1.94 -0.55 13.84
N ALA A 292 2.31 -0.42 12.58
CA ALA A 292 1.38 -0.56 11.45
C ALA A 292 0.74 -1.94 11.39
N ARG A 293 1.52 -3.01 11.58
CA ARG A 293 1.02 -4.40 11.60
C ARG A 293 0.05 -4.70 12.75
N ASN A 294 0.20 -3.99 13.86
CA ASN A 294 -0.62 -4.21 15.06
C ASN A 294 -1.70 -3.13 15.23
N ARG A 295 -2.08 -2.41 14.19
CA ARG A 295 -2.97 -1.25 14.26
C ARG A 295 -4.34 -1.56 14.85
N GLU A 296 -4.89 -2.75 14.60
CA GLU A 296 -6.14 -3.21 15.19
C GLU A 296 -6.06 -3.38 16.71
N THR A 297 -4.91 -3.82 17.22
CA THR A 297 -4.67 -4.02 18.66
C THR A 297 -4.09 -2.79 19.35
N TRP A 298 -3.47 -1.89 18.58
CA TRP A 298 -2.85 -0.64 19.02
C TRP A 298 -3.50 0.58 18.35
N PRO A 299 -4.76 0.92 18.71
CA PRO A 299 -5.45 2.09 18.15
C PRO A 299 -4.77 3.39 18.59
N ASP A 300 -5.11 4.51 17.94
CA ASP A 300 -4.51 5.84 18.18
C ASP A 300 -4.52 6.26 19.63
N ASP A 301 -5.62 5.99 20.36
CA ASP A 301 -5.74 6.31 21.78
C ASP A 301 -4.68 5.59 22.62
N ARG A 302 -4.35 4.35 22.27
CA ARG A 302 -3.29 3.58 22.95
C ARG A 302 -1.92 4.17 22.66
N LEU A 303 -1.65 4.55 21.41
CA LEU A 303 -0.39 5.17 21.02
C LEU A 303 -0.21 6.53 21.71
N ARG A 304 -1.23 7.38 21.70
CA ARG A 304 -1.22 8.69 22.38
C ARG A 304 -1.01 8.53 23.89
N ALA A 305 -1.68 7.58 24.52
CA ALA A 305 -1.51 7.30 25.93
C ALA A 305 -0.09 6.83 26.29
N ALA A 306 0.52 6.00 25.44
CA ALA A 306 1.91 5.56 25.61
C ALA A 306 2.91 6.72 25.42
N ILE A 307 2.68 7.59 24.43
CA ILE A 307 3.47 8.81 24.19
C ILE A 307 3.44 9.73 25.42
N GLU A 308 2.26 10.03 25.94
CA GLU A 308 2.11 10.86 27.15
C GLU A 308 2.80 10.24 28.35
N PHE A 309 2.66 8.92 28.51
CA PHE A 309 3.34 8.20 29.59
C PHE A 309 4.88 8.34 29.49
N VAL A 310 5.44 8.18 28.30
CA VAL A 310 6.90 8.28 28.11
C VAL A 310 7.37 9.73 28.26
N ARG A 311 6.63 10.72 27.76
CA ARG A 311 6.90 12.15 28.01
C ARG A 311 6.96 12.45 29.50
N HIS A 312 5.96 12.01 30.25
CA HIS A 312 5.94 12.19 31.71
C HIS A 312 7.13 11.50 32.39
N ARG A 313 7.54 10.31 31.90
CA ARG A 313 8.72 9.62 32.45
C ARG A 313 10.01 10.35 32.09
N CYS A 314 10.15 10.87 30.89
CA CYS A 314 11.33 11.66 30.50
C CYS A 314 11.50 12.94 31.33
N THR A 315 10.40 13.53 31.84
CA THR A 315 10.47 14.69 32.73
C THR A 315 10.79 14.34 34.19
N THR A 316 10.40 13.13 34.63
CA THR A 316 10.55 12.69 36.03
C THR A 316 11.79 11.84 36.28
N SER A 317 12.34 11.20 35.24
CA SER A 317 13.51 10.33 35.30
C SER A 317 14.29 10.35 34.01
N LYS A 318 15.62 10.07 34.08
CA LYS A 318 16.49 10.03 32.90
C LYS A 318 16.23 8.75 32.10
N VAL A 319 15.50 8.84 30.98
CA VAL A 319 15.27 7.72 30.06
C VAL A 319 16.40 7.70 29.03
N GLN A 320 17.19 6.62 29.02
CA GLN A 320 18.39 6.52 28.18
C GLN A 320 18.07 6.24 26.71
N TYR A 321 16.98 5.49 26.42
CA TYR A 321 16.56 5.08 25.07
C TYR A 321 15.03 5.31 24.92
N PRO A 322 14.60 6.53 24.59
CA PRO A 322 13.16 6.87 24.52
C PRO A 322 12.37 6.02 23.53
N ALA A 323 12.92 5.72 22.33
CA ALA A 323 12.28 4.90 21.31
C ALA A 323 11.95 3.48 21.82
N LYS A 324 12.93 2.78 22.38
CA LYS A 324 12.72 1.43 22.93
C LYS A 324 11.74 1.42 24.10
N TYR A 325 11.80 2.46 24.93
CA TYR A 325 10.91 2.60 26.06
C TYR A 325 9.45 2.86 25.59
N LEU A 326 9.28 3.64 24.52
CA LEU A 326 7.99 3.89 23.89
C LEU A 326 7.41 2.60 23.30
N MET A 327 8.20 1.83 22.56
CA MET A 327 7.75 0.55 22.02
C MET A 327 7.30 -0.43 23.12
N THR A 328 8.02 -0.48 24.23
CA THR A 328 7.61 -1.27 25.40
C THR A 328 6.29 -0.75 25.98
N ALA A 329 6.14 0.56 26.13
CA ALA A 329 4.92 1.17 26.65
C ALA A 329 3.70 0.90 25.73
N ILE A 330 3.90 0.89 24.40
CA ILE A 330 2.86 0.56 23.44
C ILE A 330 2.47 -0.93 23.54
N ARG A 331 3.45 -1.85 23.59
CA ARG A 331 3.21 -3.29 23.70
C ARG A 331 2.47 -3.65 24.97
N ASP A 332 2.87 -3.06 26.09
CA ASP A 332 2.33 -3.36 27.41
C ASP A 332 1.09 -2.53 27.76
N GLY A 333 0.77 -1.49 26.95
CA GLY A 333 -0.40 -0.62 27.14
C GLY A 333 -0.28 0.33 28.33
N TYR A 334 0.91 0.84 28.64
CA TYR A 334 1.13 1.80 29.72
C TYR A 334 0.42 3.14 29.46
N ARG A 335 -0.12 3.72 30.55
CA ARG A 335 -0.77 5.03 30.57
C ARG A 335 -0.28 5.83 31.78
N VAL A 336 -0.40 7.16 31.73
CA VAL A 336 -0.12 7.99 32.87
C VAL A 336 -0.96 7.53 34.08
N GLY A 337 -0.34 7.32 35.23
CA GLY A 337 -0.97 6.75 36.44
C GLY A 337 -0.94 5.21 36.54
N SER A 338 -0.45 4.46 35.52
CA SER A 338 -0.34 3.00 35.62
C SER A 338 0.60 2.56 36.72
N LEU A 339 1.72 3.26 36.89
CA LEU A 339 2.71 2.97 37.94
C LEU A 339 2.27 3.44 39.35
N GLU A 340 1.43 4.46 39.43
CA GLU A 340 0.84 4.88 40.73
C GLU A 340 -0.15 3.86 41.27
N ARG A 341 -0.85 3.14 40.38
CA ARG A 341 -1.74 2.02 40.77
C ARG A 341 -0.95 0.79 41.21
N GLU A 342 0.22 0.53 40.62
CA GLU A 342 1.12 -0.54 41.08
C GLU A 342 1.79 -0.19 42.42
N ALA A 343 2.17 1.07 42.63
CA ALA A 343 2.71 1.54 43.89
C ALA A 343 1.66 1.57 45.03
N LYS A 344 0.35 1.63 44.70
CA LYS A 344 -0.76 1.59 45.66
C LYS A 344 -1.32 0.18 45.91
N LYS A 345 -0.89 -0.84 45.22
CA LYS A 345 -1.19 -2.22 45.61
C LYS A 345 -0.39 -2.52 46.87
N PRO A 346 -1.04 -2.96 48.01
CA PRO A 346 -0.31 -3.37 49.17
C PRO A 346 0.69 -4.42 48.75
N ILE A 347 1.95 -4.19 49.08
CA ILE A 347 3.04 -5.18 48.85
C ILE A 347 2.52 -6.46 49.51
N PRO A 348 2.27 -7.57 48.79
CA PRO A 348 1.99 -8.83 49.44
C PRO A 348 3.16 -9.07 50.36
N ALA A 349 2.88 -9.36 51.64
CA ALA A 349 3.89 -9.60 52.67
C ALA A 349 5.02 -10.44 52.03
N ALA A 350 6.24 -9.92 52.21
CA ALA A 350 7.44 -10.44 51.58
C ALA A 350 7.40 -11.97 51.52
N LYS A 351 7.16 -12.51 50.36
CA LYS A 351 7.57 -13.90 50.10
C LYS A 351 9.05 -13.90 50.40
N LYS A 352 9.45 -14.80 51.30
CA LYS A 352 10.84 -15.10 51.62
C LYS A 352 11.71 -14.88 50.38
N PRO A 353 12.88 -14.22 50.51
CA PRO A 353 13.75 -13.99 49.37
C PRO A 353 13.83 -15.28 48.61
N ILE A 354 13.46 -15.22 47.34
CA ILE A 354 13.83 -16.28 46.41
C ILE A 354 15.36 -16.24 46.49
N VAL A 355 15.92 -17.20 47.17
CA VAL A 355 17.31 -17.53 47.06
C VAL A 355 17.49 -17.71 45.56
N LEU A 356 18.12 -16.74 44.90
CA LEU A 356 18.68 -16.94 43.58
C LEU A 356 19.47 -18.22 43.76
N GLU A 357 19.02 -19.29 43.11
CA GLU A 357 19.88 -20.44 42.97
C GLU A 357 21.23 -19.91 42.53
N PRO A 358 22.34 -20.27 43.23
CA PRO A 358 23.63 -19.76 42.87
C PRO A 358 23.82 -20.02 41.39
N ASP A 359 24.27 -18.97 40.66
CA ASP A 359 24.75 -19.09 39.29
C ASP A 359 25.29 -20.51 39.11
N MET A 360 24.65 -21.26 38.22
CA MET A 360 25.19 -22.59 37.87
C MET A 360 26.66 -22.38 37.56
N PRO A 361 27.57 -23.10 38.21
CA PRO A 361 28.98 -22.89 38.01
C PRO A 361 29.24 -23.01 36.51
N LYS A 362 29.83 -21.96 35.92
CA LYS A 362 30.30 -22.00 34.54
C LYS A 362 31.08 -23.29 34.41
N ALA A 363 30.67 -24.16 33.48
CA ALA A 363 31.31 -25.44 33.28
C ALA A 363 32.83 -25.19 33.26
N VAL A 364 33.51 -25.75 34.24
CA VAL A 364 34.97 -25.60 34.34
C VAL A 364 35.51 -26.30 33.11
N MET A 365 36.21 -25.55 32.26
CA MET A 365 36.84 -26.14 31.08
C MET A 365 37.82 -27.21 31.53
N PRO A 366 37.67 -28.46 31.10
CA PRO A 366 38.63 -29.50 31.40
C PRO A 366 39.99 -29.11 30.83
N THR A 367 41.07 -29.57 31.45
CA THR A 367 42.44 -29.24 31.03
C THR A 367 43.24 -30.53 30.76
N GLY A 368 44.21 -30.44 29.86
CA GLY A 368 45.10 -31.57 29.56
C GLY A 368 44.38 -32.74 28.85
N ALA A 369 44.63 -33.97 29.33
CA ALA A 369 44.07 -35.18 28.72
C ALA A 369 42.54 -35.22 28.72
N ASP A 370 41.91 -34.67 29.78
CA ASP A 370 40.47 -34.63 29.92
C ASP A 370 39.80 -33.69 28.87
N LEU A 371 40.50 -32.63 28.45
CA LEU A 371 40.05 -31.72 27.40
C LEU A 371 39.99 -32.41 26.03
N GLU A 372 41.02 -33.14 25.69
CA GLU A 372 41.12 -33.89 24.42
C GLU A 372 40.12 -35.06 24.39
N GLU A 373 39.85 -35.70 25.50
CA GLU A 373 38.82 -36.73 25.60
C GLU A 373 37.43 -36.15 25.40
N ALA A 374 37.09 -35.06 26.09
CA ALA A 374 35.82 -34.33 25.92
C ALA A 374 35.66 -33.78 24.49
N TRP A 375 36.75 -33.28 23.90
CA TRP A 375 36.75 -32.81 22.50
C TRP A 375 36.50 -33.96 21.52
N SER A 376 37.08 -35.14 21.77
CA SER A 376 36.82 -36.34 20.97
C SER A 376 35.37 -36.79 21.02
N LEU A 377 34.71 -36.68 22.18
CA LEU A 377 33.28 -36.96 22.34
C LEU A 377 32.42 -35.95 21.56
N PHE A 378 32.73 -34.65 21.65
CA PHE A 378 32.07 -33.61 20.88
C PHE A 378 32.16 -33.85 19.35
N ARG A 379 33.35 -34.24 18.86
CA ARG A 379 33.59 -34.55 17.44
C ARG A 379 32.76 -35.72 16.94
N LYS A 380 32.50 -36.72 17.78
CA LYS A 380 31.69 -37.91 17.43
C LYS A 380 30.20 -37.65 17.57
N GLY A 381 29.80 -36.56 18.24
CA GLY A 381 28.42 -36.21 18.50
C GLY A 381 27.67 -35.58 17.30
N PRO A 382 26.35 -35.46 17.41
CA PRO A 382 25.50 -34.86 16.33
C PRO A 382 25.87 -33.41 16.05
N HIS A 383 26.39 -32.67 17.02
CA HIS A 383 26.76 -31.26 16.89
C HIS A 383 27.93 -31.04 15.91
N ALA A 384 28.85 -32.04 15.79
CA ALA A 384 29.97 -31.95 14.85
C ALA A 384 29.54 -31.96 13.37
N LYS A 385 28.39 -32.54 13.06
CA LYS A 385 27.82 -32.56 11.68
C LYS A 385 27.41 -31.20 11.13
N LEU A 386 27.31 -30.19 11.98
CA LEU A 386 26.96 -28.83 11.62
C LEU A 386 28.10 -27.99 11.04
N PHE A 387 29.35 -28.48 11.14
CA PHE A 387 30.54 -27.76 10.69
C PHE A 387 31.05 -28.25 9.34
N LYS A 388 31.36 -27.29 8.44
CA LYS A 388 31.97 -27.53 7.12
C LYS A 388 33.17 -26.58 6.95
N PRO A 389 34.38 -27.07 6.66
CA PRO A 389 34.77 -28.45 6.68
C PRO A 389 34.74 -29.06 8.10
N SER A 390 34.95 -30.34 8.27
CA SER A 390 34.83 -31.07 9.53
C SER A 390 35.49 -30.37 10.74
N VAL A 391 35.04 -30.69 11.98
CA VAL A 391 35.62 -30.18 13.24
C VAL A 391 37.10 -30.53 13.31
N ALA A 392 37.90 -29.59 13.82
CA ALA A 392 39.35 -29.76 13.96
C ALA A 392 39.74 -31.02 14.77
N GLU A 393 40.88 -31.62 14.45
CA GLU A 393 41.31 -32.86 15.06
C GLU A 393 41.65 -32.71 16.56
N HIS A 394 42.21 -31.57 16.91
CA HIS A 394 42.54 -31.20 18.29
C HIS A 394 41.87 -29.88 18.68
N TYR A 395 41.52 -29.71 19.97
CA TYR A 395 40.87 -28.49 20.47
C TYR A 395 41.68 -27.22 20.20
N GLU A 396 43.02 -27.30 20.26
CA GLU A 396 43.92 -26.17 20.02
C GLU A 396 43.79 -25.62 18.60
N LEU A 397 43.53 -26.49 17.63
CA LEU A 397 43.38 -26.16 16.20
C LEU A 397 41.96 -25.73 15.81
N ALA A 398 41.02 -25.79 16.76
CA ALA A 398 39.63 -25.43 16.53
C ALA A 398 39.44 -23.89 16.38
N ASP A 399 38.59 -23.50 15.46
CA ASP A 399 38.20 -22.11 15.30
C ASP A 399 37.26 -21.60 16.42
N SER A 400 37.06 -20.30 16.50
CA SER A 400 36.23 -19.65 17.55
C SER A 400 34.79 -20.16 17.58
N ARG A 401 34.20 -20.59 16.44
CA ARG A 401 32.86 -21.14 16.37
C ARG A 401 32.79 -22.55 16.93
N GLN A 402 33.77 -23.37 16.62
CA GLN A 402 33.89 -24.72 17.12
C GLN A 402 34.11 -24.74 18.63
N LYS A 403 34.98 -23.85 19.16
CA LYS A 403 35.24 -23.68 20.60
C LYS A 403 33.99 -23.26 21.36
N LYS A 404 33.24 -22.28 20.83
CA LYS A 404 31.96 -21.82 21.42
C LYS A 404 30.88 -22.91 21.43
N ALA A 405 30.78 -23.71 20.38
CA ALA A 405 29.87 -24.84 20.33
C ALA A 405 30.25 -25.96 21.31
N PHE A 406 31.51 -26.16 21.52
CA PHE A 406 32.04 -27.11 22.51
C PHE A 406 31.76 -26.67 23.95
N GLU A 407 31.90 -25.38 24.26
CA GLU A 407 31.49 -24.82 25.56
C GLU A 407 29.99 -25.08 25.83
N GLY A 408 29.14 -24.87 24.84
CA GLY A 408 27.70 -25.19 24.93
C GLY A 408 27.44 -26.70 25.11
N PHE A 409 28.24 -27.57 24.50
CA PHE A 409 28.17 -29.02 24.69
C PHE A 409 28.54 -29.43 26.12
N LEU A 410 29.60 -28.84 26.70
CA LEU A 410 30.01 -29.11 28.10
C LEU A 410 28.97 -28.65 29.13
N GLN A 411 28.19 -27.61 28.81
CA GLN A 411 27.08 -27.12 29.66
C GLN A 411 25.84 -28.01 29.59
N SER A 412 25.72 -28.87 28.58
CA SER A 412 24.60 -29.78 28.35
C SER A 412 24.83 -31.22 28.85
N GLN A 413 26.02 -31.52 29.31
CA GLN A 413 26.39 -32.79 29.95
C GLN A 413 26.15 -32.73 31.45
#